data_3fb073a1bfa92a1aede3b14eb2aefb56
#
_entry.id   3fb073a1bfa92a1aede3b14eb2aefb56
#
_cell.length_a   1.000
_cell.length_b   1.000
_cell.length_c   1.000
_cell.angle_alpha   90.00
_cell.angle_beta   90.00
_cell.angle_gamma   90.00
#
_symmetry.space_group_name_H-M   'P 1'
#
loop_
_entity.id
_entity.type
_entity.pdbx_description
1 polymer ?
#
loop_
_entity_poly.entity_id
_entity_poly.type
_entity_poly.pdbx_seq_one_letter_code
_entity_poly.pdbx_strand_id
1 'polypeptide(L)'
;VSAQVMRILRFDASGCNGCDVEVLEATALVSLGELGIEIAERPNDANLLVVTGGANVKSKRELEIAYNAIQAPKTVVAVGSCAATMGIFKGGYAMAGPIDTIIPVDLYITGCPPRPQVILGALADALHLNVEGMEELLRTPQGFRGNPHVDQAKCVGCGACAHVCPADAIEIAGSGTKRRVRFMHKDCIFCGSCQDVCPSEAVELRAGRKEWFQTKEASLSEAYLAVRTCRLCGAAYTPDAQVAWALRRMGEKLSLDASDRGMVERSLGICMECRRKSIAEVREAKRILASLARGASA
;
A
#
# COMPACT_ATOMS: atom_id res chain seq x y z
N VAL A 1 2.91 40.16 5.36
CA VAL A 1 2.68 39.11 6.39
C VAL A 1 4.06 38.59 6.72
N SER A 2 4.59 38.82 7.93
CA SER A 2 5.88 38.28 8.36
C SER A 2 5.78 36.74 8.27
N ALA A 3 6.66 36.11 7.49
CA ALA A 3 6.76 34.66 7.44
C ALA A 3 7.04 34.17 8.88
N GLN A 4 6.11 33.39 9.42
CA GLN A 4 6.28 32.82 10.75
C GLN A 4 7.40 31.78 10.67
N VAL A 5 8.46 31.96 11.47
CA VAL A 5 9.56 30.99 11.52
C VAL A 5 9.02 29.65 11.99
N MET A 6 9.27 28.58 11.19
CA MET A 6 8.87 27.23 11.53
C MET A 6 9.94 26.56 12.35
N ARG A 7 9.57 26.15 13.58
CA ARG A 7 10.47 25.46 14.50
C ARG A 7 10.07 24.00 14.64
N ILE A 8 10.88 23.13 14.07
CA ILE A 8 10.64 21.69 14.01
C ILE A 8 11.17 21.02 15.29
N LEU A 9 10.28 20.39 16.04
CA LEU A 9 10.66 19.38 17.03
C LEU A 9 10.54 18.00 16.39
N ARG A 10 11.63 17.23 16.40
CA ARG A 10 11.61 15.83 16.00
C ARG A 10 11.33 14.94 17.21
N PHE A 11 10.47 13.96 17.03
CA PHE A 11 10.14 12.97 18.05
C PHE A 11 10.16 11.57 17.47
N ASP A 12 11.09 10.73 17.92
CA ASP A 12 11.11 9.29 17.60
C ASP A 12 10.23 8.55 18.60
N ALA A 13 9.05 8.09 18.13
CA ALA A 13 8.10 7.38 18.97
C ALA A 13 8.53 5.94 19.25
N SER A 14 9.06 5.25 18.27
CA SER A 14 9.80 3.99 18.31
C SER A 14 9.81 3.34 16.92
N GLY A 15 10.84 2.62 16.57
CA GLY A 15 10.93 1.97 15.27
C GLY A 15 12.34 1.49 14.94
N CYS A 16 12.62 1.38 13.65
CA CYS A 16 13.93 1.00 13.14
C CYS A 16 14.85 2.19 12.86
N ASN A 17 14.45 3.41 13.20
CA ASN A 17 15.11 4.69 12.95
C ASN A 17 15.28 5.07 11.46
N GLY A 18 14.81 4.26 10.51
CA GLY A 18 14.93 4.56 9.08
C GLY A 18 14.28 5.89 8.72
N CYS A 19 13.05 6.13 9.19
CA CYS A 19 12.35 7.40 8.94
C CYS A 19 13.06 8.61 9.61
N ASP A 20 13.69 8.40 10.76
CA ASP A 20 14.41 9.47 11.45
C ASP A 20 15.67 9.91 10.70
N VAL A 21 16.40 8.94 10.11
CA VAL A 21 17.52 9.22 9.21
C VAL A 21 17.04 9.99 7.98
N GLU A 22 15.95 9.58 7.34
CA GLU A 22 15.42 10.27 6.16
C GLU A 22 14.91 11.69 6.47
N VAL A 23 14.39 11.93 7.67
CA VAL A 23 14.04 13.28 8.14
C VAL A 23 15.30 14.15 8.28
N LEU A 24 16.39 13.59 8.81
CA LEU A 24 17.68 14.29 8.89
C LEU A 24 18.22 14.62 7.50
N GLU A 25 18.22 13.65 6.59
CA GLU A 25 18.64 13.86 5.20
C GLU A 25 17.78 14.92 4.51
N ALA A 26 16.46 14.92 4.73
CA ALA A 26 15.58 15.95 4.18
C ALA A 26 15.97 17.36 4.66
N THR A 27 16.40 17.49 5.93
CA THR A 27 16.88 18.78 6.47
C THR A 27 18.26 19.18 5.93
N ALA A 28 19.04 18.23 5.43
CA ALA A 28 20.35 18.47 4.82
C ALA A 28 20.28 18.84 3.33
N LEU A 29 19.18 18.48 2.64
CA LEU A 29 19.01 18.79 1.21
C LEU A 29 18.87 20.29 0.91
N VAL A 30 18.48 21.08 1.90
CA VAL A 30 18.22 22.52 1.78
C VAL A 30 18.78 23.27 2.97
N SER A 31 19.14 24.54 2.75
CA SER A 31 19.46 25.44 3.87
C SER A 31 18.17 25.77 4.62
N LEU A 32 17.93 25.12 5.75
CA LEU A 32 16.72 25.33 6.55
C LEU A 32 16.50 26.80 6.91
N GLY A 33 17.56 27.54 7.21
CA GLY A 33 17.50 28.97 7.53
C GLY A 33 16.96 29.80 6.36
N GLU A 34 17.31 29.47 5.11
CA GLU A 34 16.77 30.14 3.92
C GLU A 34 15.29 29.85 3.71
N LEU A 35 14.80 28.73 4.22
CA LEU A 35 13.39 28.38 4.22
C LEU A 35 12.61 28.94 5.40
N GLY A 36 13.26 29.64 6.32
CA GLY A 36 12.65 30.07 7.58
C GLY A 36 12.32 28.93 8.53
N ILE A 37 13.07 27.83 8.43
CA ILE A 37 12.93 26.62 9.27
C ILE A 37 14.08 26.57 10.26
N GLU A 38 13.78 26.33 11.53
CA GLU A 38 14.73 26.12 12.63
C GLU A 38 14.45 24.76 13.29
N ILE A 39 15.47 24.15 13.87
CA ILE A 39 15.30 22.96 14.71
C ILE A 39 15.11 23.41 16.16
N ALA A 40 14.00 23.01 16.76
CA ALA A 40 13.72 23.25 18.17
C ALA A 40 14.37 22.17 19.05
N GLU A 41 15.03 22.59 20.10
CA GLU A 41 15.61 21.70 21.11
C GLU A 41 14.60 21.29 22.19
N ARG A 42 13.57 22.12 22.39
CA ARG A 42 12.55 21.89 23.42
C ARG A 42 11.14 22.04 22.84
N PRO A 43 10.16 21.27 23.36
CA PRO A 43 8.79 21.34 22.87
C PRO A 43 8.17 22.75 22.91
N ASN A 44 8.46 23.53 23.97
CA ASN A 44 7.90 24.88 24.13
C ASN A 44 8.35 25.87 23.05
N ASP A 45 9.48 25.58 22.39
CA ASP A 45 10.06 26.44 21.35
C ASP A 45 9.55 26.04 19.95
N ALA A 46 8.85 24.90 19.82
CA ALA A 46 8.39 24.36 18.57
C ALA A 46 6.97 24.81 18.19
N ASN A 47 6.70 24.81 16.88
CA ASN A 47 5.36 24.95 16.31
C ASN A 47 5.05 23.87 15.26
N LEU A 48 6.04 23.01 14.94
CA LEU A 48 5.89 21.85 14.08
C LEU A 48 6.47 20.61 14.76
N LEU A 49 5.64 19.61 14.99
CA LEU A 49 6.03 18.33 15.56
C LEU A 49 6.12 17.27 14.45
N VAL A 50 7.32 16.79 14.18
CA VAL A 50 7.58 15.70 13.23
C VAL A 50 7.79 14.42 14.01
N VAL A 51 6.86 13.46 13.86
CA VAL A 51 6.88 12.20 14.60
C VAL A 51 7.22 11.04 13.65
N THR A 52 8.28 10.31 13.98
CA THR A 52 8.68 9.09 13.31
C THR A 52 8.37 7.85 14.16
N GLY A 53 8.25 6.68 13.52
CA GLY A 53 7.94 5.44 14.21
C GLY A 53 6.52 5.32 14.73
N GLY A 54 6.15 4.14 15.20
CA GLY A 54 4.88 3.89 15.88
C GLY A 54 5.07 3.95 17.40
N ALA A 55 4.07 4.39 18.14
CA ALA A 55 4.21 4.52 19.58
C ALA A 55 4.20 3.16 20.30
N ASN A 56 5.12 2.98 21.22
CA ASN A 56 5.09 1.94 22.23
C ASN A 56 4.49 2.47 23.55
N VAL A 57 4.32 1.61 24.52
CA VAL A 57 3.70 1.96 25.84
C VAL A 57 4.45 3.11 26.54
N LYS A 58 5.78 3.14 26.42
CA LYS A 58 6.61 4.19 27.05
C LYS A 58 6.55 5.48 26.25
N SER A 59 6.84 5.44 24.96
CA SER A 59 6.90 6.62 24.10
C SER A 59 5.54 7.31 23.93
N LYS A 60 4.42 6.58 24.08
CA LYS A 60 3.08 7.16 24.10
C LYS A 60 2.97 8.32 25.10
N ARG A 61 3.37 8.09 26.35
CA ARG A 61 3.32 9.10 27.38
C ARG A 61 4.26 10.28 27.12
N GLU A 62 5.46 9.99 26.63
CA GLU A 62 6.44 11.02 26.28
C GLU A 62 5.94 11.90 25.13
N LEU A 63 5.28 11.28 24.13
CA LEU A 63 4.66 11.99 23.00
C LEU A 63 3.52 12.89 23.46
N GLU A 64 2.63 12.42 24.34
CA GLU A 64 1.54 13.22 24.91
C GLU A 64 2.09 14.45 25.65
N ILE A 65 3.15 14.27 26.43
CA ILE A 65 3.81 15.37 27.15
C ILE A 65 4.42 16.37 26.16
N ALA A 66 5.17 15.91 25.18
CA ALA A 66 5.78 16.77 24.16
C ALA A 66 4.73 17.57 23.37
N TYR A 67 3.66 16.88 22.92
CA TYR A 67 2.56 17.52 22.19
C TYR A 67 1.87 18.62 23.01
N ASN A 68 1.58 18.37 24.29
CA ASN A 68 0.91 19.32 25.16
C ASN A 68 1.78 20.52 25.52
N ALA A 69 3.09 20.38 25.50
CA ALA A 69 4.04 21.48 25.76
C ALA A 69 4.21 22.43 24.55
N ILE A 70 3.92 21.97 23.33
CA ILE A 70 3.93 22.82 22.14
C ILE A 70 2.70 23.73 22.17
N GLN A 71 2.89 25.02 22.05
CA GLN A 71 1.81 26.00 22.06
C GLN A 71 1.10 26.08 20.69
N ALA A 72 -0.20 26.36 20.70
CA ALA A 72 -0.97 26.59 19.48
C ALA A 72 -0.65 27.99 18.88
N PRO A 73 -0.70 28.15 17.53
CA PRO A 73 -0.99 27.12 16.56
C PRO A 73 0.19 26.18 16.35
N LYS A 74 -0.09 24.88 16.22
CA LYS A 74 0.91 23.85 15.99
C LYS A 74 0.45 22.87 14.90
N THR A 75 1.41 22.32 14.17
CA THR A 75 1.18 21.29 13.14
C THR A 75 1.87 19.99 13.55
N VAL A 76 1.21 18.86 13.33
CA VAL A 76 1.74 17.51 13.62
C VAL A 76 1.84 16.70 12.33
N VAL A 77 3.05 16.21 12.06
CA VAL A 77 3.35 15.41 10.87
C VAL A 77 3.80 14.01 11.28
N ALA A 78 3.07 12.99 10.86
CA ALA A 78 3.43 11.59 11.05
C ALA A 78 4.22 11.09 9.84
N VAL A 79 5.47 10.69 10.07
CA VAL A 79 6.40 10.28 8.99
C VAL A 79 6.64 8.79 9.03
N GLY A 80 6.34 8.15 7.90
CA GLY A 80 6.50 6.72 7.68
C GLY A 80 5.27 5.88 8.01
N SER A 81 5.21 4.69 7.43
CA SER A 81 4.08 3.76 7.61
C SER A 81 3.91 3.32 9.07
N CYS A 82 4.99 3.28 9.86
CA CYS A 82 4.90 2.95 11.29
C CYS A 82 4.15 4.05 12.06
N ALA A 83 4.45 5.32 11.81
CA ALA A 83 3.75 6.45 12.44
C ALA A 83 2.27 6.51 12.02
N ALA A 84 1.99 6.26 10.75
CA ALA A 84 0.65 6.33 10.20
C ALA A 84 -0.26 5.15 10.62
N THR A 85 0.24 3.91 10.60
CA THR A 85 -0.62 2.70 10.71
C THR A 85 0.04 1.55 11.46
N MET A 86 1.20 1.76 12.03
CA MET A 86 2.12 0.76 12.61
C MET A 86 2.91 -0.05 11.58
N GLY A 87 2.60 0.00 10.28
CA GLY A 87 3.31 -0.74 9.25
C GLY A 87 3.52 -2.22 9.61
N ILE A 88 4.76 -2.71 9.54
CA ILE A 88 5.12 -4.09 9.89
C ILE A 88 5.09 -4.39 11.40
N PHE A 89 4.98 -3.38 12.27
CA PHE A 89 4.88 -3.56 13.73
C PHE A 89 3.44 -3.68 14.23
N LYS A 90 2.47 -3.70 13.31
CA LYS A 90 1.04 -3.86 13.61
C LYS A 90 0.80 -5.15 14.41
N GLY A 91 0.10 -5.04 15.54
CA GLY A 91 -0.15 -6.17 16.43
C GLY A 91 1.02 -6.57 17.35
N GLY A 92 2.12 -5.85 17.35
CA GLY A 92 3.22 -6.06 18.30
C GLY A 92 2.76 -5.83 19.75
N TYR A 93 3.11 -6.74 20.67
CA TYR A 93 2.63 -6.73 22.05
C TYR A 93 3.01 -5.47 22.87
N ALA A 94 4.13 -4.83 22.54
CA ALA A 94 4.60 -3.62 23.22
C ALA A 94 4.11 -2.33 22.56
N MET A 95 3.39 -2.43 21.45
CA MET A 95 2.98 -1.28 20.66
C MET A 95 1.65 -0.72 21.17
N ALA A 96 1.61 0.62 21.33
CA ALA A 96 0.42 1.34 21.81
C ALA A 96 -0.51 1.76 20.66
N GLY A 97 0.01 1.84 19.42
CA GLY A 97 -0.76 2.17 18.24
C GLY A 97 -0.10 3.23 17.34
N PRO A 98 -0.74 3.55 16.22
CA PRO A 98 -0.32 4.65 15.36
C PRO A 98 -0.50 6.02 16.06
N ILE A 99 0.22 7.02 15.59
CA ILE A 99 0.35 8.31 16.28
C ILE A 99 -1.00 9.02 16.46
N ASP A 100 -1.90 8.91 15.48
CA ASP A 100 -3.22 9.56 15.53
C ASP A 100 -4.22 8.92 16.52
N THR A 101 -3.89 7.79 17.11
CA THR A 101 -4.64 7.23 18.24
C THR A 101 -4.24 7.87 19.59
N ILE A 102 -3.19 8.71 19.58
CA ILE A 102 -2.59 9.30 20.78
C ILE A 102 -2.72 10.81 20.75
N ILE A 103 -2.35 11.44 19.64
CA ILE A 103 -2.43 12.88 19.42
C ILE A 103 -3.04 13.17 18.04
N PRO A 104 -3.68 14.33 17.83
CA PRO A 104 -4.11 14.75 16.49
C PRO A 104 -2.95 14.82 15.51
N VAL A 105 -3.17 14.40 14.27
CA VAL A 105 -2.19 14.45 13.18
C VAL A 105 -2.79 15.21 12.00
N ASP A 106 -2.05 16.19 11.50
CA ASP A 106 -2.48 17.06 10.41
C ASP A 106 -2.01 16.55 9.04
N LEU A 107 -0.85 15.87 9.01
CA LEU A 107 -0.25 15.37 7.77
C LEU A 107 0.39 14.00 7.96
N TYR A 108 0.13 13.10 7.01
CA TYR A 108 0.74 11.78 6.95
C TYR A 108 1.68 11.69 5.75
N ILE A 109 2.94 11.34 5.98
CA ILE A 109 3.93 11.06 4.94
C ILE A 109 4.18 9.55 4.96
N THR A 110 3.71 8.83 3.94
CA THR A 110 3.78 7.37 3.91
C THR A 110 5.09 6.89 3.27
N GLY A 111 5.51 5.70 3.65
CA GLY A 111 6.74 5.06 3.16
C GLY A 111 7.44 4.26 4.25
N CYS A 112 8.37 3.39 3.85
CA CYS A 112 9.16 2.59 4.81
C CYS A 112 10.62 2.45 4.35
N PRO A 113 11.42 3.50 4.56
CA PRO A 113 11.07 4.89 4.89
C PRO A 113 10.56 5.71 3.69
N PRO A 114 9.86 6.84 3.89
CA PRO A 114 9.66 7.83 2.83
C PRO A 114 11.00 8.49 2.51
N ARG A 115 11.20 8.88 1.25
CA ARG A 115 12.43 9.54 0.82
C ARG A 115 12.55 10.97 1.36
N PRO A 116 13.78 11.51 1.52
CA PRO A 116 14.00 12.90 1.92
C PRO A 116 13.25 13.90 1.05
N GLN A 117 13.22 13.68 -0.28
CA GLN A 117 12.51 14.53 -1.22
C GLN A 117 10.99 14.56 -0.99
N VAL A 118 10.41 13.41 -0.62
CA VAL A 118 8.97 13.30 -0.29
C VAL A 118 8.67 14.04 1.00
N ILE A 119 9.53 13.89 2.02
CA ILE A 119 9.40 14.60 3.31
C ILE A 119 9.50 16.10 3.09
N LEU A 120 10.50 16.55 2.35
CA LEU A 120 10.71 17.97 2.04
C LEU A 120 9.52 18.55 1.27
N GLY A 121 9.06 17.84 0.22
CA GLY A 121 7.91 18.27 -0.57
C GLY A 121 6.62 18.34 0.23
N ALA A 122 6.39 17.39 1.14
CA ALA A 122 5.24 17.39 2.03
C ALA A 122 5.26 18.57 3.02
N LEU A 123 6.42 18.86 3.59
CA LEU A 123 6.60 20.01 4.45
C LEU A 123 6.44 21.32 3.68
N ALA A 124 7.01 21.44 2.50
CA ALA A 124 6.86 22.62 1.65
C ALA A 124 5.40 22.89 1.28
N ASP A 125 4.65 21.85 0.86
CA ASP A 125 3.21 21.97 0.56
C ASP A 125 2.40 22.37 1.81
N ALA A 126 2.64 21.72 2.95
CA ALA A 126 1.92 21.97 4.19
C ALA A 126 2.17 23.38 4.77
N LEU A 127 3.36 23.90 4.55
CA LEU A 127 3.82 25.20 5.05
C LEU A 127 3.69 26.31 3.99
N HIS A 128 3.16 25.99 2.80
CA HIS A 128 3.06 26.91 1.67
C HIS A 128 4.40 27.58 1.30
N LEU A 129 5.50 26.81 1.43
CA LEU A 129 6.83 27.28 1.10
C LEU A 129 7.02 27.27 -0.43
N ASN A 130 7.40 28.41 -0.97
CA ASN A 130 7.79 28.51 -2.38
C ASN A 130 9.32 28.62 -2.44
N VAL A 131 9.97 27.51 -2.82
CA VAL A 131 11.44 27.44 -2.89
C VAL A 131 11.86 27.36 -4.34
N GLU A 132 12.68 28.31 -4.76
CA GLU A 132 13.26 28.32 -6.11
C GLU A 132 14.13 27.06 -6.29
N GLY A 133 13.97 26.36 -7.42
CA GLY A 133 14.67 25.08 -7.66
C GLY A 133 14.11 23.84 -6.95
N MET A 134 13.01 23.96 -6.20
CA MET A 134 12.36 22.83 -5.50
C MET A 134 12.00 21.67 -6.45
N GLU A 135 11.60 21.97 -7.68
CA GLU A 135 11.26 20.90 -8.66
C GLU A 135 12.40 19.95 -8.95
N GLU A 136 13.62 20.45 -9.02
CA GLU A 136 14.82 19.61 -9.23
C GLU A 136 15.15 18.78 -7.99
N LEU A 137 15.08 19.39 -6.80
CA LEU A 137 15.28 18.72 -5.51
C LEU A 137 14.26 17.61 -5.27
N LEU A 138 13.02 17.80 -5.75
CA LEU A 138 11.93 16.83 -5.58
C LEU A 138 11.90 15.74 -6.66
N ARG A 139 12.88 15.69 -7.57
CA ARG A 139 12.97 14.62 -8.57
C ARG A 139 13.04 13.25 -7.91
N THR A 140 12.23 12.35 -8.43
CA THR A 140 12.27 10.96 -8.00
C THR A 140 13.57 10.31 -8.47
N PRO A 141 14.40 9.76 -7.56
CA PRO A 141 15.58 9.01 -7.94
C PRO A 141 15.26 7.81 -8.82
N GLN A 142 16.15 7.51 -9.76
CA GLN A 142 16.01 6.30 -10.58
C GLN A 142 16.01 5.05 -9.69
N GLY A 143 15.10 4.11 -9.97
CA GLY A 143 14.98 2.85 -9.22
C GLY A 143 14.12 2.94 -7.96
N PHE A 144 13.56 4.09 -7.63
CA PHE A 144 12.57 4.17 -6.56
C PHE A 144 11.28 3.46 -6.96
N ARG A 145 10.76 2.60 -6.10
CA ARG A 145 9.62 1.72 -6.41
C ARG A 145 8.27 2.45 -6.40
N GLY A 146 8.02 3.29 -5.40
CA GLY A 146 6.76 4.02 -5.25
C GLY A 146 5.58 3.16 -4.80
N ASN A 147 4.39 3.71 -4.93
CA ASN A 147 3.14 3.07 -4.53
C ASN A 147 2.60 2.10 -5.59
N PRO A 148 2.00 0.97 -5.19
CA PRO A 148 1.38 0.04 -6.12
C PRO A 148 0.06 0.59 -6.66
N HIS A 149 -0.07 0.56 -7.99
CA HIS A 149 -1.30 0.87 -8.71
C HIS A 149 -1.81 -0.37 -9.42
N VAL A 150 -3.11 -0.61 -9.33
CA VAL A 150 -3.75 -1.74 -10.00
C VAL A 150 -4.43 -1.29 -11.29
N ASP A 151 -4.07 -1.93 -12.40
CA ASP A 151 -4.78 -1.78 -13.66
C ASP A 151 -6.07 -2.61 -13.62
N GLN A 152 -7.22 -1.91 -13.61
CA GLN A 152 -8.55 -2.49 -13.62
C GLN A 152 -8.78 -3.48 -14.78
N ALA A 153 -8.23 -3.20 -15.96
CA ALA A 153 -8.45 -4.01 -17.15
C ALA A 153 -7.64 -5.33 -17.13
N LYS A 154 -6.49 -5.32 -16.47
CA LYS A 154 -5.60 -6.48 -16.34
C LYS A 154 -5.87 -7.31 -15.09
N CYS A 155 -6.44 -6.70 -14.05
CA CYS A 155 -6.65 -7.38 -12.78
C CYS A 155 -7.64 -8.55 -12.91
N VAL A 156 -7.21 -9.72 -12.46
CA VAL A 156 -8.05 -10.94 -12.46
C VAL A 156 -8.61 -11.29 -11.08
N GLY A 157 -8.27 -10.50 -10.04
CA GLY A 157 -8.79 -10.69 -8.69
C GLY A 157 -8.35 -11.99 -8.01
N CYS A 158 -7.21 -12.55 -8.37
CA CYS A 158 -6.72 -13.82 -7.83
C CYS A 158 -6.30 -13.75 -6.36
N GLY A 159 -5.99 -12.56 -5.83
CA GLY A 159 -5.59 -12.35 -4.44
C GLY A 159 -4.11 -12.60 -4.13
N ALA A 160 -3.29 -13.00 -5.11
CA ALA A 160 -1.86 -13.27 -4.89
C ALA A 160 -1.12 -12.07 -4.25
N CYS A 161 -1.42 -10.85 -4.70
CA CYS A 161 -0.84 -9.62 -4.17
C CYS A 161 -1.15 -9.41 -2.67
N ALA A 162 -2.37 -9.70 -2.23
CA ALA A 162 -2.75 -9.60 -0.82
C ALA A 162 -2.05 -10.67 0.03
N HIS A 163 -1.91 -11.88 -0.53
CA HIS A 163 -1.30 -13.01 0.20
C HIS A 163 0.20 -12.81 0.50
N VAL A 164 0.92 -12.08 -0.35
CA VAL A 164 2.36 -11.83 -0.17
C VAL A 164 2.67 -10.50 0.52
N CYS A 165 1.65 -9.69 0.82
CA CYS A 165 1.86 -8.37 1.41
C CYS A 165 2.26 -8.48 2.89
N PRO A 166 3.50 -8.14 3.29
CA PRO A 166 3.94 -8.30 4.68
C PRO A 166 3.35 -7.24 5.62
N ALA A 167 2.75 -6.17 5.06
CA ALA A 167 2.16 -5.06 5.82
C ALA A 167 0.62 -5.07 5.79
N ASP A 168 -0.01 -6.14 5.24
CA ASP A 168 -1.46 -6.23 5.06
C ASP A 168 -2.08 -5.00 4.38
N ALA A 169 -1.30 -4.37 3.47
CA ALA A 169 -1.71 -3.15 2.77
C ALA A 169 -2.68 -3.42 1.61
N ILE A 170 -3.11 -4.66 1.40
CA ILE A 170 -3.96 -5.04 0.27
C ILE A 170 -5.16 -5.84 0.78
N GLU A 171 -6.34 -5.25 0.61
CA GLU A 171 -7.60 -5.85 1.01
C GLU A 171 -8.30 -6.50 -0.18
N ILE A 172 -8.78 -7.73 0.00
CA ILE A 172 -9.70 -8.39 -0.93
C ILE A 172 -11.07 -8.48 -0.24
N ALA A 173 -12.01 -7.68 -0.69
CA ALA A 173 -13.37 -7.68 -0.19
C ALA A 173 -14.35 -8.08 -1.31
N GLY A 174 -15.46 -8.69 -0.95
CA GLY A 174 -16.50 -9.04 -1.90
C GLY A 174 -17.85 -9.26 -1.24
N SER A 175 -18.90 -8.87 -1.94
CA SER A 175 -20.27 -9.20 -1.56
C SER A 175 -21.05 -9.61 -2.80
N GLY A 176 -21.71 -10.77 -2.72
CA GLY A 176 -22.50 -11.29 -3.84
C GLY A 176 -21.67 -11.44 -5.11
N THR A 177 -22.03 -10.70 -6.17
CA THR A 177 -21.44 -10.81 -7.51
C THR A 177 -20.29 -9.82 -7.77
N LYS A 178 -19.79 -9.15 -6.74
CA LYS A 178 -18.71 -8.15 -6.87
C LYS A 178 -17.54 -8.49 -5.97
N ARG A 179 -16.31 -8.33 -6.47
CA ARG A 179 -15.06 -8.41 -5.71
C ARG A 179 -14.29 -7.10 -5.88
N ARG A 180 -13.78 -6.56 -4.78
CA ARG A 180 -12.90 -5.40 -4.76
C ARG A 180 -11.51 -5.84 -4.35
N VAL A 181 -10.50 -5.35 -5.05
CA VAL A 181 -9.09 -5.41 -4.69
C VAL A 181 -8.66 -3.99 -4.39
N ARG A 182 -8.24 -3.71 -3.17
CA ARG A 182 -7.89 -2.38 -2.69
C ARG A 182 -6.45 -2.36 -2.18
N PHE A 183 -5.66 -1.44 -2.68
CA PHE A 183 -4.31 -1.14 -2.21
C PHE A 183 -4.37 0.10 -1.33
N MET A 184 -4.01 -0.04 -0.06
CA MET A 184 -3.97 1.03 0.93
C MET A 184 -2.55 1.56 1.03
N HIS A 185 -2.26 2.68 0.37
CA HIS A 185 -0.89 3.22 0.29
C HIS A 185 -0.36 3.65 1.66
N LYS A 186 -1.23 4.04 2.59
CA LYS A 186 -0.87 4.38 3.98
C LYS A 186 -0.16 3.24 4.74
N ASP A 187 -0.49 1.99 4.39
CA ASP A 187 0.08 0.79 5.00
C ASP A 187 1.28 0.26 4.20
N CYS A 188 1.49 0.77 2.97
CA CYS A 188 2.50 0.25 2.05
C CYS A 188 3.92 0.51 2.53
N ILE A 189 4.79 -0.50 2.44
CA ILE A 189 6.22 -0.42 2.77
C ILE A 189 7.12 -0.43 1.52
N PHE A 190 6.56 -0.28 0.33
CA PHE A 190 7.28 -0.19 -0.95
C PHE A 190 8.15 -1.42 -1.29
N CYS A 191 7.83 -2.60 -0.77
CA CYS A 191 8.64 -3.82 -0.98
C CYS A 191 8.59 -4.36 -2.42
N GLY A 192 7.52 -4.09 -3.17
CA GLY A 192 7.35 -4.51 -4.57
C GLY A 192 6.79 -5.91 -4.77
N SER A 193 6.70 -6.76 -3.73
CA SER A 193 6.27 -8.16 -3.85
C SER A 193 4.91 -8.36 -4.55
N CYS A 194 4.00 -7.40 -4.44
CA CYS A 194 2.70 -7.46 -5.10
C CYS A 194 2.80 -7.35 -6.63
N GLN A 195 3.77 -6.60 -7.15
CA GLN A 195 4.07 -6.55 -8.58
C GLN A 195 4.72 -7.84 -9.05
N ASP A 196 5.73 -8.32 -8.31
CA ASP A 196 6.51 -9.50 -8.69
C ASP A 196 5.65 -10.78 -8.76
N VAL A 197 4.66 -10.91 -7.89
CA VAL A 197 3.77 -12.07 -7.83
C VAL A 197 2.56 -11.99 -8.75
N CYS A 198 2.30 -10.83 -9.39
CA CYS A 198 1.08 -10.62 -10.16
C CYS A 198 1.06 -11.44 -11.46
N PRO A 199 0.22 -12.49 -11.59
CA PRO A 199 0.27 -13.37 -12.75
C PRO A 199 -0.30 -12.74 -14.03
N SER A 200 -1.02 -11.63 -13.91
CA SER A 200 -1.62 -10.88 -15.02
C SER A 200 -0.96 -9.54 -15.27
N GLU A 201 0.16 -9.25 -14.58
CA GLU A 201 0.90 -7.99 -14.69
C GLU A 201 0.00 -6.76 -14.53
N ALA A 202 -0.98 -6.88 -13.64
CA ALA A 202 -1.94 -5.83 -13.35
C ALA A 202 -1.46 -4.82 -12.31
N VAL A 203 -0.38 -5.12 -11.58
CA VAL A 203 0.17 -4.24 -10.55
C VAL A 203 1.44 -3.59 -11.06
N GLU A 204 1.46 -2.27 -11.01
CA GLU A 204 2.60 -1.45 -11.38
C GLU A 204 2.98 -0.54 -10.21
N LEU A 205 4.27 -0.46 -9.89
CA LEU A 205 4.76 0.48 -8.89
C LEU A 205 5.02 1.84 -9.55
N ARG A 206 4.38 2.88 -9.04
CA ARG A 206 4.52 4.24 -9.55
C ARG A 206 5.06 5.14 -8.48
N ALA A 207 6.18 5.78 -8.77
CA ALA A 207 6.69 6.87 -7.96
C ALA A 207 5.89 8.13 -8.28
N GLY A 208 5.19 8.67 -7.29
CA GLY A 208 4.43 9.90 -7.41
C GLY A 208 5.16 11.10 -6.80
N ARG A 209 4.77 12.33 -7.18
CA ARG A 209 5.21 13.54 -6.49
C ARG A 209 4.58 13.68 -5.11
N LYS A 210 3.35 13.15 -4.93
CA LYS A 210 2.60 13.23 -3.67
C LYS A 210 2.45 11.83 -3.06
N GLU A 211 3.25 11.58 -2.04
CA GLU A 211 3.19 10.39 -1.19
C GLU A 211 2.84 10.80 0.25
N TRP A 212 2.10 11.92 0.38
CA TRP A 212 1.61 12.45 1.65
C TRP A 212 0.13 12.86 1.55
N PHE A 213 -0.57 12.79 2.67
CA PHE A 213 -2.02 12.93 2.73
C PHE A 213 -2.45 13.62 4.02
N GLN A 214 -3.48 14.44 3.94
CA GLN A 214 -4.14 15.02 5.13
C GLN A 214 -5.01 13.98 5.84
N THR A 215 -5.52 12.97 5.13
CA THR A 215 -6.30 11.87 5.69
C THR A 215 -5.78 10.54 5.21
N LYS A 216 -5.85 9.50 6.05
CA LYS A 216 -5.40 8.14 5.73
C LYS A 216 -6.18 7.50 4.58
N GLU A 217 -7.40 7.95 4.34
CA GLU A 217 -8.31 7.42 3.32
C GLU A 217 -8.01 7.97 1.93
N ALA A 218 -7.23 9.03 1.81
CA ALA A 218 -7.03 9.78 0.58
C ALA A 218 -6.21 9.03 -0.49
N SER A 219 -5.45 7.99 -0.11
CA SER A 219 -4.56 7.29 -1.06
C SER A 219 -4.90 5.83 -1.20
N LEU A 220 -5.63 5.53 -2.27
CA LEU A 220 -6.09 4.19 -2.62
C LEU A 220 -5.88 3.93 -4.11
N SER A 221 -5.60 2.67 -4.44
CA SER A 221 -5.74 2.14 -5.80
C SER A 221 -6.65 0.93 -5.74
N GLU A 222 -7.69 0.89 -6.57
CA GLU A 222 -8.73 -0.12 -6.48
C GLU A 222 -9.04 -0.75 -7.84
N ALA A 223 -9.44 -2.03 -7.80
CA ALA A 223 -10.03 -2.72 -8.92
C ALA A 223 -11.33 -3.42 -8.49
N TYR A 224 -12.35 -3.33 -9.33
CA TYR A 224 -13.66 -3.93 -9.11
C TYR A 224 -13.94 -4.97 -10.18
N LEU A 225 -14.27 -6.19 -9.75
CA LEU A 225 -14.43 -7.34 -10.63
C LEU A 225 -15.81 -7.97 -10.44
N ALA A 226 -16.45 -8.34 -11.56
CA ALA A 226 -17.62 -9.18 -11.55
C ALA A 226 -17.23 -10.60 -11.10
N VAL A 227 -18.04 -11.17 -10.20
CA VAL A 227 -17.84 -12.52 -9.67
C VAL A 227 -18.86 -13.46 -10.28
N ARG A 228 -18.36 -14.56 -10.84
CA ARG A 228 -19.16 -15.63 -11.42
C ARG A 228 -19.90 -16.39 -10.35
N THR A 229 -21.16 -16.74 -10.65
CA THR A 229 -21.98 -17.63 -9.83
C THR A 229 -21.84 -19.08 -10.28
N CYS A 230 -21.87 -20.00 -9.32
CA CYS A 230 -21.83 -21.41 -9.58
C CYS A 230 -23.11 -21.88 -10.30
N ARG A 231 -22.98 -22.55 -11.44
CA ARG A 231 -24.14 -23.04 -12.21
C ARG A 231 -24.94 -24.14 -11.51
N LEU A 232 -24.40 -24.79 -10.46
CA LEU A 232 -25.11 -25.82 -9.70
C LEU A 232 -25.78 -25.31 -8.43
N CYS A 233 -25.13 -24.44 -7.65
CA CYS A 233 -25.68 -23.97 -6.36
C CYS A 233 -25.92 -22.47 -6.30
N GLY A 234 -25.63 -21.70 -7.35
CA GLY A 234 -25.83 -20.24 -7.38
C GLY A 234 -24.85 -19.42 -6.55
N ALA A 235 -23.97 -20.05 -5.76
CA ALA A 235 -23.01 -19.33 -4.93
C ALA A 235 -21.97 -18.58 -5.79
N ALA A 236 -21.70 -17.32 -5.43
CA ALA A 236 -20.61 -16.55 -6.01
C ALA A 236 -19.27 -17.12 -5.55
N TYR A 237 -18.28 -17.31 -6.45
CA TYR A 237 -17.05 -18.02 -6.06
C TYR A 237 -15.74 -17.48 -6.65
N THR A 238 -15.72 -16.96 -7.89
CA THR A 238 -14.47 -16.48 -8.52
C THR A 238 -14.76 -15.34 -9.51
N PRO A 239 -13.86 -14.38 -9.72
CA PRO A 239 -14.04 -13.37 -10.77
C PRO A 239 -14.11 -13.97 -12.17
N ASP A 240 -14.97 -13.41 -13.01
CA ASP A 240 -15.05 -13.78 -14.43
C ASP A 240 -13.72 -13.58 -15.15
N ALA A 241 -13.03 -12.47 -14.85
CA ALA A 241 -11.70 -12.15 -15.39
C ALA A 241 -10.66 -13.24 -15.07
N GLN A 242 -10.74 -13.87 -13.88
CA GLN A 242 -9.83 -14.95 -13.50
C GLN A 242 -10.06 -16.20 -14.33
N VAL A 243 -11.32 -16.57 -14.60
CA VAL A 243 -11.67 -17.71 -15.46
C VAL A 243 -11.22 -17.45 -16.90
N ALA A 244 -11.51 -16.28 -17.44
CA ALA A 244 -11.12 -15.89 -18.79
C ALA A 244 -9.58 -15.89 -18.95
N TRP A 245 -8.84 -15.38 -17.98
CA TRP A 245 -7.38 -15.41 -17.97
C TRP A 245 -6.85 -16.84 -17.93
N ALA A 246 -7.40 -17.70 -17.06
CA ALA A 246 -6.99 -19.10 -16.96
C ALA A 246 -7.22 -19.86 -18.27
N LEU A 247 -8.39 -19.69 -18.91
CA LEU A 247 -8.69 -20.31 -20.20
C LEU A 247 -7.73 -19.86 -21.31
N ARG A 248 -7.42 -18.55 -21.36
CA ARG A 248 -6.46 -18.02 -22.32
C ARG A 248 -5.06 -18.63 -22.11
N ARG A 249 -4.56 -18.64 -20.87
CA ARG A 249 -3.24 -19.21 -20.54
C ARG A 249 -3.15 -20.72 -20.80
N MET A 250 -4.24 -21.45 -20.55
CA MET A 250 -4.31 -22.87 -20.92
C MET A 250 -4.29 -23.05 -22.45
N GLY A 251 -5.03 -22.23 -23.19
CA GLY A 251 -5.02 -22.27 -24.66
C GLY A 251 -3.66 -21.94 -25.28
N GLU A 252 -2.87 -21.05 -24.65
CA GLU A 252 -1.50 -20.72 -25.09
C GLU A 252 -0.50 -21.85 -24.82
N LYS A 253 -0.67 -22.60 -23.73
CA LYS A 253 0.26 -23.67 -23.29
C LYS A 253 -0.14 -25.06 -23.76
N LEU A 254 -1.42 -25.27 -23.95
CA LEU A 254 -2.01 -26.57 -24.31
C LEU A 254 -2.82 -26.36 -25.57
N SER A 255 -2.56 -27.14 -26.61
CA SER A 255 -3.31 -27.06 -27.87
C SER A 255 -4.74 -27.61 -27.68
N LEU A 256 -5.57 -26.86 -26.94
CA LEU A 256 -6.97 -27.18 -26.65
C LEU A 256 -7.80 -27.02 -27.92
N ASP A 257 -8.45 -28.10 -28.36
CA ASP A 257 -9.49 -27.99 -29.37
C ASP A 257 -10.78 -27.33 -28.81
N ALA A 258 -11.75 -27.06 -29.67
CA ALA A 258 -13.00 -26.40 -29.28
C ALA A 258 -13.83 -27.24 -28.28
N SER A 259 -13.79 -28.56 -28.38
CA SER A 259 -14.49 -29.49 -27.49
C SER A 259 -13.88 -29.51 -26.09
N ASP A 260 -12.55 -29.65 -26.03
CA ASP A 260 -11.77 -29.64 -24.80
C ASP A 260 -11.90 -28.32 -24.06
N ARG A 261 -11.80 -27.21 -24.80
CA ARG A 261 -11.99 -25.86 -24.26
C ARG A 261 -13.39 -25.71 -23.62
N GLY A 262 -14.44 -26.15 -24.32
CA GLY A 262 -15.82 -26.12 -23.81
C GLY A 262 -16.00 -26.97 -22.54
N MET A 263 -15.33 -28.11 -22.44
CA MET A 263 -15.39 -28.97 -21.26
C MET A 263 -14.66 -28.36 -20.05
N VAL A 264 -13.48 -27.80 -20.26
CA VAL A 264 -12.73 -27.08 -19.22
C VAL A 264 -13.54 -25.87 -18.74
N GLU A 265 -14.14 -25.09 -19.63
CA GLU A 265 -14.96 -23.94 -19.28
C GLU A 265 -16.19 -24.35 -18.45
N ARG A 266 -16.89 -25.43 -18.82
CA ARG A 266 -18.00 -25.98 -18.01
C ARG A 266 -17.54 -26.37 -16.61
N SER A 267 -16.39 -27.04 -16.49
CA SER A 267 -15.81 -27.39 -15.20
C SER A 267 -15.45 -26.16 -14.38
N LEU A 268 -14.90 -25.11 -14.99
CA LEU A 268 -14.60 -23.85 -14.35
C LEU A 268 -15.86 -23.04 -13.97
N GLY A 269 -17.03 -23.34 -14.53
CA GLY A 269 -18.33 -22.76 -14.19
C GLY A 269 -18.94 -23.27 -12.87
N ILE A 270 -18.24 -24.14 -12.13
CA ILE A 270 -18.70 -24.78 -10.90
C ILE A 270 -17.77 -24.38 -9.73
N CYS A 271 -18.32 -23.99 -8.58
CA CYS A 271 -17.52 -23.67 -7.40
C CYS A 271 -16.77 -24.90 -6.84
N MET A 272 -15.75 -24.65 -6.01
CA MET A 272 -14.90 -25.71 -5.42
C MET A 272 -15.71 -26.78 -4.69
N GLU A 273 -16.72 -26.36 -3.92
CA GLU A 273 -17.56 -27.27 -3.15
C GLU A 273 -18.41 -28.20 -4.05
N CYS A 274 -19.02 -27.61 -5.07
CA CYS A 274 -19.77 -28.42 -6.06
C CYS A 274 -18.86 -29.31 -6.90
N ARG A 275 -17.62 -28.87 -7.22
CA ARG A 275 -16.64 -29.72 -7.91
C ARG A 275 -16.26 -30.96 -7.09
N ARG A 276 -16.14 -30.83 -5.77
CA ARG A 276 -15.86 -31.97 -4.89
C ARG A 276 -17.00 -33.01 -4.91
N LYS A 277 -18.25 -32.53 -5.03
CA LYS A 277 -19.44 -33.39 -5.08
C LYS A 277 -19.73 -33.96 -6.46
N SER A 278 -19.35 -33.23 -7.53
CA SER A 278 -19.61 -33.62 -8.94
C SER A 278 -18.42 -34.39 -9.53
N ILE A 279 -18.26 -35.64 -9.12
CA ILE A 279 -17.10 -36.48 -9.46
C ILE A 279 -16.93 -36.73 -10.98
N ALA A 280 -18.03 -36.86 -11.72
CA ALA A 280 -17.98 -37.23 -13.16
C ALA A 280 -17.36 -36.13 -14.05
N GLU A 281 -17.83 -34.89 -13.95
CA GLU A 281 -17.33 -33.73 -14.75
C GLU A 281 -15.88 -33.37 -14.42
N VAL A 282 -15.49 -33.49 -13.14
CA VAL A 282 -14.14 -33.19 -12.69
C VAL A 282 -13.13 -34.24 -13.13
N ARG A 283 -13.51 -35.52 -13.15
CA ARG A 283 -12.63 -36.59 -13.62
C ARG A 283 -12.30 -36.44 -15.10
N GLU A 284 -13.28 -36.10 -15.92
CA GLU A 284 -13.08 -35.97 -17.38
C GLU A 284 -12.20 -34.73 -17.69
N ALA A 285 -12.48 -33.59 -17.11
CA ALA A 285 -11.62 -32.38 -17.25
C ALA A 285 -10.16 -32.66 -16.80
N LYS A 286 -9.96 -33.37 -15.68
CA LYS A 286 -8.62 -33.77 -15.22
C LYS A 286 -7.92 -34.74 -16.18
N ARG A 287 -8.65 -35.67 -16.77
CA ARG A 287 -8.11 -36.64 -17.72
C ARG A 287 -7.61 -35.95 -18.99
N ILE A 288 -8.39 -34.98 -19.53
CA ILE A 288 -8.01 -34.17 -20.69
C ILE A 288 -6.77 -33.34 -20.38
N LEU A 289 -6.76 -32.58 -19.30
CA LEU A 289 -5.61 -31.77 -18.92
C LEU A 289 -4.34 -32.60 -18.70
N ALA A 290 -4.45 -33.78 -18.11
CA ALA A 290 -3.32 -34.69 -17.91
C ALA A 290 -2.80 -35.33 -19.23
N SER A 291 -3.67 -35.58 -20.20
CA SER A 291 -3.24 -36.10 -21.52
C SER A 291 -2.49 -35.01 -22.33
N LEU A 292 -3.00 -33.79 -22.32
CA LEU A 292 -2.39 -32.65 -23.01
C LEU A 292 -1.04 -32.24 -22.41
N ALA A 293 -0.92 -32.28 -21.08
CA ALA A 293 0.35 -32.00 -20.40
C ALA A 293 1.46 -32.99 -20.74
N ARG A 294 1.12 -34.26 -20.96
CA ARG A 294 2.09 -35.30 -21.41
C ARG A 294 2.52 -35.10 -22.86
N GLY A 295 1.62 -34.63 -23.72
CA GLY A 295 1.94 -34.36 -25.12
C GLY A 295 2.78 -33.08 -25.34
N ALA A 296 2.77 -32.14 -24.41
CA ALA A 296 3.56 -30.91 -24.46
C ALA A 296 5.01 -31.09 -23.96
N SER A 297 5.35 -32.25 -23.39
CA SER A 297 6.69 -32.58 -22.84
C SER A 297 7.49 -33.49 -23.80
N ALA A 298 6.96 -33.85 -24.97
CA ALA A 298 7.58 -34.57 -26.06
C ALA A 298 7.86 -33.65 -27.25
#